data_bac32262a038b06cd702787ccabb7234
#
_entry.id   bac32262a038b06cd702787ccabb7234
#
_cell.length_a   1.000
_cell.length_b   1.000
_cell.length_c   1.000
_cell.angle_alpha   90.00
_cell.angle_beta   90.00
_cell.angle_gamma   90.00
#
_symmetry.space_group_name_H-M   'P 1'
#
loop_
_entity.id
_entity.type
_entity.pdbx_description
1 polymer ?
#
loop_
_entity_poly.entity_id
_entity_poly.type
_entity_poly.pdbx_seq_one_letter_code
_entity_poly.pdbx_strand_id
1 'polypeptide(L)'
;MPLVISADEIKKKLPNYSPEKAEFFHRESARLADKNFEKALKENPFKEVILLCGGTASGKTEFLVTQLNRKHCIILDATLSTEEGAGIKLKKILKAKKKPIIYAVIPDDLKRAFIAFLNRDRKFSDAHFYMTHAGSRRTLLWVT
;
A
#
# COMPACT_ATOMS: atom_id res chain seq x y z
N MET A 1 -2.63 18.62 -3.92
CA MET A 1 -3.18 17.26 -3.89
C MET A 1 -2.05 16.25 -4.05
N PRO A 2 -2.03 15.16 -3.30
CA PRO A 2 -1.01 14.14 -3.48
C PRO A 2 -1.24 13.33 -4.76
N LEU A 3 -0.16 12.76 -5.28
CA LEU A 3 -0.23 11.74 -6.33
C LEU A 3 -0.29 10.38 -5.65
N VAL A 4 -1.43 9.72 -5.70
CA VAL A 4 -1.64 8.44 -5.02
C VAL A 4 -1.50 7.28 -6.01
N ILE A 5 -0.69 6.30 -5.66
CA ILE A 5 -0.52 5.06 -6.41
C ILE A 5 -1.01 3.92 -5.53
N SER A 6 -2.01 3.19 -6.00
CA SER A 6 -2.64 2.12 -5.27
C SER A 6 -2.91 0.93 -6.18
N ALA A 7 -2.45 -0.24 -5.77
CA ALA A 7 -2.73 -1.48 -6.49
C ALA A 7 -4.25 -1.78 -6.52
N ASP A 8 -4.96 -1.45 -5.46
CA ASP A 8 -6.41 -1.66 -5.40
C ASP A 8 -7.16 -0.82 -6.44
N GLU A 9 -6.76 0.44 -6.64
CA GLU A 9 -7.38 1.29 -7.65
C GLU A 9 -7.04 0.84 -9.07
N ILE A 10 -5.82 0.38 -9.29
CA ILE A 10 -5.40 -0.18 -10.58
C ILE A 10 -6.19 -1.46 -10.89
N LYS A 11 -6.36 -2.32 -9.88
CA LYS A 11 -7.07 -3.59 -10.00
C LYS A 11 -8.50 -3.40 -10.52
N LYS A 12 -9.20 -2.38 -10.02
CA LYS A 12 -10.57 -2.07 -10.43
C LYS A 12 -10.70 -1.73 -11.92
N LYS A 13 -9.61 -1.31 -12.54
CA LYS A 13 -9.57 -0.93 -13.95
C LYS A 13 -9.14 -2.06 -14.88
N LEU A 14 -8.76 -3.21 -14.33
CA LEU A 14 -8.31 -4.34 -15.13
C LEU A 14 -9.50 -5.02 -15.83
N PRO A 15 -9.31 -5.52 -17.08
CA PRO A 15 -10.36 -6.26 -17.77
C PRO A 15 -10.81 -7.49 -16.96
N ASN A 16 -12.11 -7.75 -16.98
CA ASN A 16 -12.71 -8.90 -16.30
C ASN A 16 -12.57 -8.90 -14.78
N TYR A 17 -12.21 -7.76 -14.17
CA TYR A 17 -12.13 -7.67 -12.71
C TYR A 17 -13.52 -7.77 -12.09
N SER A 18 -13.59 -8.52 -10.97
CA SER A 18 -14.74 -8.49 -10.05
C SER A 18 -14.21 -8.59 -8.62
N PRO A 19 -14.93 -8.07 -7.62
CA PRO A 19 -14.47 -8.11 -6.22
C PRO A 19 -14.15 -9.52 -5.73
N GLU A 20 -14.89 -10.54 -6.18
CA GLU A 20 -14.67 -11.94 -5.81
C GLU A 20 -13.34 -12.49 -6.33
N LYS A 21 -12.79 -11.87 -7.38
CA LYS A 21 -11.52 -12.27 -8.01
C LYS A 21 -10.37 -11.35 -7.62
N ALA A 22 -10.50 -10.58 -6.55
CA ALA A 22 -9.48 -9.59 -6.14
C ALA A 22 -8.10 -10.24 -5.94
N GLU A 23 -8.04 -11.40 -5.31
CA GLU A 23 -6.76 -12.10 -5.09
C GLU A 23 -6.13 -12.58 -6.40
N PHE A 24 -6.94 -13.03 -7.35
CA PHE A 24 -6.46 -13.46 -8.66
C PHE A 24 -5.73 -12.34 -9.42
N PHE A 25 -6.25 -11.11 -9.34
CA PHE A 25 -5.67 -9.95 -10.03
C PHE A 25 -4.58 -9.24 -9.22
N HIS A 26 -4.27 -9.71 -8.01
CA HIS A 26 -3.38 -9.00 -7.11
C HIS A 26 -1.96 -8.83 -7.67
N ARG A 27 -1.38 -9.90 -8.23
CA ARG A 27 -0.02 -9.87 -8.78
C ARG A 27 0.10 -8.87 -9.93
N GLU A 28 -0.85 -8.88 -10.85
CA GLU A 28 -0.84 -7.97 -12.00
C GLU A 28 -0.98 -6.52 -11.56
N SER A 29 -1.91 -6.23 -10.66
CA SER A 29 -2.11 -4.88 -10.14
C SER A 29 -0.91 -4.38 -9.34
N ALA A 30 -0.25 -5.23 -8.56
CA ALA A 30 0.96 -4.88 -7.83
C ALA A 30 2.10 -4.55 -8.80
N ARG A 31 2.27 -5.32 -9.86
CA ARG A 31 3.28 -5.06 -10.89
C ARG A 31 3.05 -3.71 -11.58
N LEU A 32 1.81 -3.39 -11.92
CA LEU A 32 1.46 -2.11 -12.53
C LEU A 32 1.66 -0.95 -11.55
N ALA A 33 1.34 -1.15 -10.28
CA ALA A 33 1.58 -0.13 -9.25
C ALA A 33 3.07 0.16 -9.11
N ASP A 34 3.93 -0.86 -9.10
CA ASP A 34 5.38 -0.68 -9.05
C ASP A 34 5.89 0.11 -10.25
N LYS A 35 5.37 -0.19 -11.43
CA LYS A 35 5.73 0.51 -12.67
C LYS A 35 5.33 1.99 -12.62
N ASN A 36 4.12 2.27 -12.15
CA ASN A 36 3.63 3.63 -11.99
C ASN A 36 4.43 4.39 -10.94
N PHE A 37 4.85 3.70 -9.88
CA PHE A 37 5.68 4.28 -8.84
C PHE A 37 7.05 4.70 -9.37
N GLU A 38 7.70 3.84 -10.14
CA GLU A 38 8.98 4.17 -10.76
C GLU A 38 8.86 5.37 -11.71
N LYS A 39 7.78 5.40 -12.50
CA LYS A 39 7.50 6.54 -13.38
C LYS A 39 7.32 7.84 -12.59
N ALA A 40 6.54 7.79 -11.52
CA ALA A 40 6.29 8.94 -10.67
C ALA A 40 7.58 9.46 -10.02
N LEU A 41 8.47 8.57 -9.57
CA LEU A 41 9.75 8.97 -9.00
C LEU A 41 10.62 9.74 -10.00
N LYS A 42 10.55 9.40 -11.29
CA LYS A 42 11.32 10.08 -12.34
C LYS A 42 10.69 11.38 -12.79
N GLU A 43 9.38 11.42 -12.97
CA GLU A 43 8.68 12.50 -13.67
C GLU A 43 8.01 13.51 -12.75
N ASN A 44 7.59 13.10 -11.56
CA ASN A 44 6.86 13.99 -10.66
C ASN A 44 7.82 14.87 -9.85
N PRO A 45 7.56 16.19 -9.75
CA PRO A 45 8.47 17.10 -9.04
C PRO A 45 8.38 17.07 -7.52
N PHE A 46 7.41 16.39 -6.93
CA PHE A 46 7.28 16.32 -5.47
C PHE A 46 8.54 15.73 -4.82
N LYS A 47 8.98 16.35 -3.73
CA LYS A 47 10.22 15.97 -3.03
C LYS A 47 10.01 14.86 -2.01
N GLU A 48 8.80 14.75 -1.48
CA GLU A 48 8.47 13.77 -0.44
C GLU A 48 7.70 12.60 -1.02
N VAL A 49 8.04 11.40 -0.55
CA VAL A 49 7.38 10.16 -0.95
C VAL A 49 6.93 9.44 0.32
N ILE A 50 5.63 9.26 0.45
CA ILE A 50 5.04 8.55 1.58
C ILE A 50 4.81 7.09 1.18
N LEU A 51 5.37 6.17 1.95
CA LEU A 51 5.00 4.77 1.92
C LEU A 51 3.94 4.55 3.01
N LEU A 52 2.71 4.36 2.59
CA LEU A 52 1.60 4.11 3.49
C LEU A 52 1.47 2.60 3.64
N CYS A 53 1.72 2.09 4.84
CA CYS A 53 1.75 0.65 5.08
C CYS A 53 0.77 0.20 6.16
N GLY A 54 0.49 -1.09 6.17
CA GLY A 54 -0.44 -1.72 7.10
C GLY A 54 -1.09 -2.93 6.46
N GLY A 55 -1.58 -3.85 7.26
CA GLY A 55 -2.28 -5.03 6.77
C GLY A 55 -3.61 -4.68 6.09
N THR A 56 -4.20 -5.65 5.41
CA THR A 56 -5.52 -5.47 4.78
C THR A 56 -6.58 -5.11 5.84
N ALA A 57 -7.48 -4.21 5.47
CA ALA A 57 -8.54 -3.71 6.36
C ALA A 57 -8.01 -3.02 7.63
N SER A 58 -6.83 -2.41 7.57
CA SER A 58 -6.25 -1.67 8.71
C SER A 58 -6.73 -0.23 8.82
N GLY A 59 -7.43 0.30 7.82
CA GLY A 59 -7.88 1.68 7.81
C GLY A 59 -6.99 2.62 7.00
N LYS A 60 -6.13 2.09 6.12
CA LYS A 60 -5.23 2.92 5.30
C LYS A 60 -5.99 3.92 4.42
N THR A 61 -7.09 3.50 3.82
CA THR A 61 -7.88 4.37 2.94
C THR A 61 -8.46 5.55 3.70
N GLU A 62 -9.03 5.32 4.87
CA GLU A 62 -9.56 6.40 5.70
C GLU A 62 -8.46 7.36 6.13
N PHE A 63 -7.30 6.84 6.54
CA PHE A 63 -6.17 7.66 6.93
C PHE A 63 -5.69 8.54 5.77
N LEU A 64 -5.60 7.98 4.58
CA LEU A 64 -5.19 8.71 3.38
C LEU A 64 -6.16 9.87 3.10
N VAL A 65 -7.46 9.58 3.09
CA VAL A 65 -8.48 10.56 2.76
C VAL A 65 -8.59 11.67 3.81
N THR A 66 -8.44 11.33 5.09
CA THR A 66 -8.64 12.29 6.19
C THR A 66 -7.37 13.05 6.58
N GLN A 67 -6.20 12.41 6.49
CA GLN A 67 -4.96 12.98 7.03
C GLN A 67 -3.96 13.41 5.95
N LEU A 68 -3.98 12.78 4.78
CA LEU A 68 -2.96 12.98 3.77
C LEU A 68 -3.46 13.67 2.50
N ASN A 69 -4.74 13.96 2.39
CA ASN A 69 -5.37 14.43 1.16
C ASN A 69 -4.92 15.82 0.69
N ARG A 70 -4.26 16.60 1.55
CA ARG A 70 -3.78 17.95 1.22
C ARG A 70 -2.27 18.04 1.06
N LYS A 71 -1.56 16.96 1.24
CA LYS A 71 -0.10 16.96 1.13
C LYS A 71 0.35 16.99 -0.32
N HIS A 72 1.45 17.73 -0.59
CA HIS A 72 2.09 17.77 -1.90
C HIS A 72 3.21 16.72 -1.91
N CYS A 73 2.86 15.48 -2.20
CA CYS A 73 3.78 14.34 -2.15
C CYS A 73 3.29 13.21 -3.04
N ILE A 74 4.18 12.25 -3.28
CA ILE A 74 3.82 10.97 -3.89
C ILE A 74 3.45 10.03 -2.76
N ILE A 75 2.34 9.33 -2.87
CA ILE A 75 1.91 8.33 -1.89
C ILE A 75 1.80 6.98 -2.57
N LEU A 76 2.52 5.99 -2.06
CA LEU A 76 2.35 4.60 -2.44
C LEU A 76 1.56 3.89 -1.35
N ASP A 77 0.33 3.50 -1.67
CA ASP A 77 -0.52 2.72 -0.77
C ASP A 77 -0.18 1.25 -0.95
N ALA A 78 0.47 0.68 0.05
CA ALA A 78 0.96 -0.69 0.01
C ALA A 78 0.81 -1.34 1.39
N THR A 79 1.00 -2.64 1.47
CA THR A 79 1.03 -3.31 2.77
C THR A 79 2.42 -3.29 3.38
N LEU A 80 3.47 -3.24 2.55
CA LEU A 80 4.87 -3.40 2.95
C LEU A 80 5.07 -4.65 3.82
N SER A 81 4.57 -5.76 3.34
CA SER A 81 4.53 -7.01 4.10
C SER A 81 5.88 -7.74 4.13
N THR A 82 6.85 -7.32 3.33
CA THR A 82 8.19 -7.93 3.31
C THR A 82 9.28 -6.87 3.46
N GLU A 83 10.35 -7.25 4.16
CA GLU A 83 11.54 -6.39 4.31
C GLU A 83 12.23 -6.14 2.98
N GLU A 84 12.31 -7.17 2.14
CA GLU A 84 12.90 -7.08 0.80
C GLU A 84 12.16 -6.05 -0.06
N GLY A 85 10.84 -6.15 -0.13
CA GLY A 85 10.01 -5.21 -0.91
C GLY A 85 10.14 -3.78 -0.41
N ALA A 86 10.14 -3.58 0.90
CA ALA A 86 10.31 -2.26 1.51
C ALA A 86 11.70 -1.69 1.19
N GLY A 87 12.74 -2.51 1.31
CA GLY A 87 14.11 -2.09 1.01
C GLY A 87 14.28 -1.64 -0.43
N ILE A 88 13.69 -2.36 -1.39
CA ILE A 88 13.72 -2.02 -2.81
C ILE A 88 13.07 -0.64 -3.03
N LYS A 89 11.90 -0.41 -2.43
CA LYS A 89 11.19 0.87 -2.57
C LYS A 89 11.96 2.03 -1.95
N LEU A 90 12.54 1.84 -0.77
CA LEU A 90 13.35 2.86 -0.12
C LEU A 90 14.58 3.23 -0.95
N LYS A 91 15.28 2.24 -1.51
CA LYS A 91 16.42 2.48 -2.38
C LYS A 91 16.04 3.28 -3.62
N LYS A 92 14.90 2.97 -4.24
CA LYS A 92 14.39 3.70 -5.41
C LYS A 92 14.09 5.16 -5.08
N ILE A 93 13.50 5.43 -3.92
CA ILE A 93 13.18 6.78 -3.46
C ILE A 93 14.46 7.58 -3.26
N LEU A 94 15.45 7.01 -2.56
CA LEU A 94 16.73 7.67 -2.31
C LEU A 94 17.52 7.91 -3.60
N LYS A 95 17.49 6.95 -4.52
CA LYS A 95 18.13 7.10 -5.82
C LYS A 95 17.52 8.25 -6.63
N ALA A 96 16.22 8.47 -6.48
CA ALA A 96 15.52 9.58 -7.11
C ALA A 96 15.75 10.92 -6.38
N LYS A 97 16.58 10.93 -5.33
CA LYS A 97 16.88 12.11 -4.49
C LYS A 97 15.65 12.71 -3.83
N LYS A 98 14.74 11.85 -3.41
CA LYS A 98 13.52 12.22 -2.71
C LYS A 98 13.58 11.75 -1.26
N LYS A 99 12.73 12.34 -0.41
CA LYS A 99 12.68 12.03 1.02
C LYS A 99 11.61 10.98 1.30
N PRO A 100 11.99 9.78 1.79
CA PRO A 100 11.01 8.77 2.16
C PRO A 100 10.40 9.07 3.54
N ILE A 101 9.10 8.86 3.65
CA ILE A 101 8.34 8.95 4.91
C ILE A 101 7.47 7.71 4.97
N ILE A 102 7.47 7.02 6.12
CA ILE A 102 6.63 5.85 6.32
C ILE A 102 5.54 6.18 7.32
N TYR A 103 4.29 6.00 6.92
CA TYR A 103 3.14 6.00 7.82
C TYR A 103 2.60 4.58 7.91
N ALA A 104 2.57 4.04 9.12
CA ALA A 104 2.01 2.72 9.37
C ALA A 104 0.65 2.85 10.04
N VAL A 105 -0.36 2.24 9.46
CA VAL A 105 -1.70 2.17 10.05
C VAL A 105 -1.87 0.79 10.64
N ILE A 106 -1.86 0.72 11.95
CA ILE A 106 -1.90 -0.53 12.71
C ILE A 106 -3.17 -0.54 13.55
N PRO A 107 -4.09 -1.48 13.32
CA PRO A 107 -5.28 -1.56 14.17
C PRO A 107 -4.89 -1.99 15.60
N ASP A 108 -5.53 -1.37 16.57
CA ASP A 108 -5.38 -1.73 17.99
C ASP A 108 -6.12 -3.03 18.34
N ASP A 109 -7.08 -3.43 17.52
CA ASP A 109 -7.85 -4.66 17.68
C ASP A 109 -7.84 -5.45 16.37
N LEU A 110 -6.99 -6.50 16.31
CA LEU A 110 -6.88 -7.36 15.14
C LEU A 110 -8.15 -8.17 14.87
N LYS A 111 -8.90 -8.52 15.90
CA LYS A 111 -10.16 -9.24 15.73
C LYS A 111 -11.19 -8.39 14.99
N ARG A 112 -11.31 -7.11 15.37
CA ARG A 112 -12.19 -6.18 14.68
C ARG A 112 -11.76 -5.96 13.23
N ALA A 113 -10.46 -5.85 12.99
CA ALA A 113 -9.91 -5.72 11.64
C ALA A 113 -10.20 -6.97 10.80
N PHE A 114 -10.11 -8.16 11.38
CA PHE A 114 -10.43 -9.42 10.70
C PHE A 114 -11.91 -9.51 10.33
N ILE A 115 -12.80 -9.08 11.22
CA ILE A 115 -14.24 -9.04 10.94
C ILE A 115 -14.51 -8.06 9.77
N ALA A 116 -13.88 -6.89 9.78
CA ALA A 116 -13.99 -5.94 8.69
C ALA A 116 -13.46 -6.53 7.36
N PHE A 117 -12.38 -7.28 7.41
CA PHE A 117 -11.82 -7.98 6.25
C PHE A 117 -12.82 -8.99 5.68
N LEU A 118 -13.45 -9.79 6.53
CA LEU A 118 -14.44 -10.79 6.10
C LEU A 118 -15.67 -10.16 5.45
N ASN A 119 -16.03 -8.95 5.85
CA ASN A 119 -17.22 -8.23 5.36
C ASN A 119 -16.93 -7.38 4.11
N ARG A 120 -15.70 -7.36 3.61
CA ARG A 120 -15.38 -6.62 2.40
C ARG A 120 -15.92 -7.32 1.16
N ASP A 121 -16.27 -6.53 0.14
CA ASP A 121 -16.66 -7.06 -1.16
C ASP A 121 -15.46 -7.65 -1.93
N ARG A 122 -14.25 -7.10 -1.73
CA ARG A 122 -13.01 -7.65 -2.28
C ARG A 122 -12.61 -8.89 -1.51
N LYS A 123 -12.45 -10.03 -2.20
CA LYS A 123 -12.19 -11.32 -1.54
C LYS A 123 -10.72 -11.71 -1.68
N PHE A 124 -10.11 -12.01 -0.53
CA PHE A 124 -8.79 -12.57 -0.39
C PHE A 124 -8.86 -13.73 0.60
N SER A 125 -7.87 -14.60 0.59
CA SER A 125 -7.78 -15.70 1.56
C SER A 125 -7.50 -15.16 2.97
N ASP A 126 -7.87 -15.92 3.99
CA ASP A 126 -7.56 -15.59 5.38
C ASP A 126 -6.04 -15.48 5.60
N ALA A 127 -5.27 -16.34 4.93
CA ALA A 127 -3.81 -16.28 4.96
C ALA A 127 -3.29 -14.92 4.52
N HIS A 128 -3.90 -14.29 3.52
CA HIS A 128 -3.52 -12.96 3.06
C HIS A 128 -3.67 -11.92 4.18
N PHE A 129 -4.76 -11.97 4.95
CA PHE A 129 -4.96 -11.10 6.10
C PHE A 129 -3.81 -11.25 7.12
N TYR A 130 -3.55 -12.46 7.55
CA TYR A 130 -2.53 -12.71 8.57
C TYR A 130 -1.12 -12.34 8.08
N MET A 131 -0.80 -12.70 6.85
CA MET A 131 0.51 -12.40 6.25
C MET A 131 0.76 -10.91 6.12
N THR A 132 -0.24 -10.14 5.69
CA THR A 132 -0.06 -8.68 5.53
C THR A 132 0.05 -7.97 6.87
N HIS A 133 -0.70 -8.37 7.89
CA HIS A 133 -0.61 -7.76 9.22
C HIS A 133 0.69 -8.11 9.94
N ALA A 134 1.07 -9.38 9.95
CA ALA A 134 2.33 -9.80 10.56
C ALA A 134 3.53 -9.22 9.80
N GLY A 135 3.49 -9.28 8.47
CA GLY A 135 4.57 -8.81 7.63
C GLY A 135 4.79 -7.30 7.71
N SER A 136 3.71 -6.51 7.70
CA SER A 136 3.85 -5.05 7.78
C SER A 136 4.41 -4.61 9.13
N ARG A 137 4.03 -5.26 10.22
CA ARG A 137 4.59 -4.97 11.55
C ARG A 137 6.07 -5.31 11.63
N ARG A 138 6.45 -6.48 11.13
CA ARG A 138 7.86 -6.90 11.10
C ARG A 138 8.69 -5.95 10.24
N THR A 139 8.19 -5.57 9.08
CA THR A 139 8.86 -4.64 8.18
C THR A 139 9.03 -3.27 8.82
N LEU A 140 8.01 -2.77 9.51
CA LEU A 140 8.08 -1.50 10.22
C LEU A 140 9.21 -1.50 11.26
N LEU A 141 9.32 -2.58 12.04
CA LEU A 141 10.38 -2.72 13.03
C LEU A 141 11.77 -2.78 12.36
N TRP A 142 11.86 -3.41 11.22
CA TRP A 142 13.12 -3.54 10.51
C TRP A 142 13.61 -2.20 9.94
N VAL A 143 12.72 -1.36 9.41
CA VAL A 143 13.10 -0.07 8.81
C VAL A 143 13.36 1.02 9.85
N THR A 144 12.90 0.84 11.07
CA THR A 144 13.16 1.80 12.16
C THR A 144 14.48 1.53 12.84
#